data_6b4915b120f7f79d1794c2ce13b205d2
#
_entry.id   6b4915b120f7f79d1794c2ce13b205d2
#
_cell.length_a   1.000
_cell.length_b   1.000
_cell.length_c   1.000
_cell.angle_alpha   90.00
_cell.angle_beta   90.00
_cell.angle_gamma   90.00
#
_symmetry.space_group_name_H-M   'P 1'
#
loop_
_entity.id
_entity.type
_entity.pdbx_description
1 polymer ?
#
loop_
_entity_poly.entity_id
_entity_poly.type
_entity_poly.pdbx_seq_one_letter_code
_entity_poly.pdbx_strand_id
1 'polypeptide(L)'
;MAIDSGAPLFGYGTQVTVISDSLAIANTSFNAGTVTQFTPTDVTPLADAVLDITLAVAPAAGKAVHLYRRDMNIDGVNHAPVPDANFKSIYLGSFPLDLVATQQFISLTDIPLTIDQEFYIENDSGQSTSGTTVVKVKPKSYNPKA
;
A
#
# COMPACT_ATOMS: atom_id res chain seq x y z
N MET A 1 3.07 -31.84 -15.74
CA MET A 1 2.81 -30.56 -16.40
C MET A 1 4.16 -29.96 -16.79
N ALA A 2 4.37 -29.71 -18.08
CA ALA A 2 5.57 -29.01 -18.52
C ALA A 2 5.43 -27.53 -18.17
N ILE A 3 6.38 -27.00 -17.41
CA ILE A 3 6.49 -25.55 -17.21
C ILE A 3 7.08 -24.99 -18.49
N ASP A 4 6.39 -24.04 -19.10
CA ASP A 4 6.92 -23.34 -20.27
C ASP A 4 8.14 -22.52 -19.81
N SER A 5 9.32 -22.97 -20.18
CA SER A 5 10.60 -22.46 -19.68
C SER A 5 10.93 -21.05 -20.13
N GLY A 6 10.07 -20.40 -20.92
CA GLY A 6 10.31 -19.06 -21.44
C GLY A 6 9.43 -17.97 -20.86
N ALA A 7 8.35 -18.31 -20.15
CA ALA A 7 7.39 -17.33 -19.66
C ALA A 7 7.48 -17.16 -18.13
N PRO A 8 7.50 -15.93 -17.60
CA PRO A 8 7.49 -15.71 -16.17
C PRO A 8 6.14 -16.13 -15.56
N LEU A 9 6.18 -16.70 -14.36
CA LEU A 9 4.98 -17.10 -13.61
C LEU A 9 4.07 -15.91 -13.29
N PHE A 10 4.67 -14.75 -12.99
CA PHE A 10 3.98 -13.49 -12.77
C PHE A 10 4.39 -12.46 -13.82
N GLY A 11 3.41 -11.77 -14.38
CA GLY A 11 3.62 -10.57 -15.17
C GLY A 11 3.43 -9.33 -14.28
N TYR A 12 4.37 -8.40 -14.33
CA TYR A 12 4.32 -7.16 -13.57
C TYR A 12 4.04 -5.96 -14.46
N GLY A 13 3.16 -5.09 -14.02
CA GLY A 13 2.92 -3.77 -14.61
C GLY A 13 3.90 -2.71 -14.09
N THR A 14 3.65 -1.47 -14.48
CA THR A 14 4.46 -0.33 -14.04
C THR A 14 4.20 0.00 -12.57
N GLN A 15 5.27 0.21 -11.81
CA GLN A 15 5.18 0.67 -10.43
C GLN A 15 4.68 2.12 -10.38
N VAL A 16 3.74 2.38 -9.48
CA VAL A 16 3.12 3.70 -9.28
C VAL A 16 3.24 4.13 -7.83
N THR A 17 3.62 5.40 -7.61
CA THR A 17 3.54 6.01 -6.29
C THR A 17 2.10 6.38 -6.00
N VAL A 18 1.51 5.75 -4.99
CA VAL A 18 0.10 5.96 -4.62
C VAL A 18 -0.07 6.84 -3.40
N ILE A 19 0.95 6.94 -2.55
CA ILE A 19 0.99 7.84 -1.39
C ILE A 19 2.35 8.54 -1.38
N SER A 20 2.33 9.85 -1.20
CA SER A 20 3.52 10.64 -0.90
C SER A 20 3.15 11.72 0.13
N ASP A 21 3.61 11.55 1.36
CA ASP A 21 3.31 12.45 2.46
C ASP A 21 4.61 12.99 3.06
N SER A 22 4.85 14.28 2.85
CA SER A 22 6.00 14.98 3.40
C SER A 22 5.77 15.48 4.83
N LEU A 23 4.55 15.37 5.34
CA LEU A 23 4.20 15.74 6.71
C LEU A 23 4.43 14.55 7.65
N ALA A 24 4.74 14.85 8.89
CA ALA A 24 4.83 13.81 9.91
C ALA A 24 3.44 13.19 10.16
N ILE A 25 3.37 11.87 10.05
CA ILE A 25 2.15 11.11 10.38
C ILE A 25 2.28 10.68 11.83
N ALA A 26 1.45 11.25 12.69
CA ALA A 26 1.44 10.90 14.11
C ALA A 26 0.99 9.44 14.32
N ASN A 27 1.38 8.86 15.45
CA ASN A 27 0.89 7.54 15.83
C ASN A 27 -0.65 7.53 15.87
N THR A 28 -1.26 6.44 15.40
CA THR A 28 -2.71 6.24 15.25
C THR A 28 -3.41 7.18 14.26
N SER A 29 -2.64 7.87 13.43
CA SER A 29 -3.17 8.77 12.40
C SER A 29 -2.98 8.20 10.99
N PHE A 30 -3.83 8.64 10.07
CA PHE A 30 -3.71 8.35 8.64
C PHE A 30 -2.86 9.41 7.94
N ASN A 31 -2.28 9.04 6.79
CA ASN A 31 -1.59 10.00 5.94
C ASN A 31 -2.54 11.11 5.48
N ALA A 32 -2.02 12.33 5.39
CA ALA A 32 -2.76 13.52 4.95
C ALA A 32 -2.13 14.17 3.70
N GLY A 33 -1.03 13.62 3.20
CA GLY A 33 -0.34 14.13 2.02
C GLY A 33 -1.01 13.74 0.71
N THR A 34 -0.24 13.75 -0.37
CA THR A 34 -0.74 13.42 -1.71
C THR A 34 -1.12 11.95 -1.82
N VAL A 35 -2.36 11.70 -2.22
CA VAL A 35 -2.88 10.38 -2.56
C VAL A 35 -3.23 10.37 -4.05
N THR A 36 -2.72 9.40 -4.78
CA THR A 36 -2.97 9.25 -6.21
C THR A 36 -3.92 8.10 -6.45
N GLN A 37 -5.01 8.37 -7.16
CA GLN A 37 -5.93 7.32 -7.61
C GLN A 37 -5.17 6.32 -8.48
N PHE A 38 -5.37 5.05 -8.20
CA PHE A 38 -4.79 3.96 -8.96
C PHE A 38 -5.87 3.24 -9.76
N THR A 39 -5.67 3.20 -11.07
CA THR A 39 -6.53 2.47 -12.02
C THR A 39 -5.64 1.50 -12.79
N PRO A 40 -5.74 0.19 -12.57
CA PRO A 40 -5.00 -0.79 -13.34
C PRO A 40 -5.36 -0.70 -14.83
N THR A 41 -4.35 -0.74 -15.70
CA THR A 41 -4.56 -0.66 -17.16
C THR A 41 -4.90 -2.01 -17.80
N ASP A 42 -4.55 -3.10 -17.12
CA ASP A 42 -4.77 -4.46 -17.57
C ASP A 42 -5.54 -5.25 -16.51
N VAL A 43 -5.92 -6.47 -16.85
CA VAL A 43 -6.54 -7.39 -15.89
C VAL A 43 -5.47 -7.87 -14.90
N THR A 44 -5.15 -7.01 -13.95
CA THR A 44 -4.20 -7.29 -12.88
C THR A 44 -4.96 -7.34 -11.55
N PRO A 45 -5.35 -8.55 -11.08
CA PRO A 45 -6.18 -8.67 -9.88
C PRO A 45 -5.41 -8.40 -8.59
N LEU A 46 -4.09 -8.35 -8.65
CA LEU A 46 -3.21 -8.24 -7.49
C LEU A 46 -2.14 -7.17 -7.71
N ALA A 47 -1.52 -6.74 -6.62
CA ALA A 47 -0.32 -5.93 -6.64
C ALA A 47 0.59 -6.27 -5.46
N ASP A 48 1.85 -5.89 -5.58
CA ASP A 48 2.77 -5.81 -4.47
C ASP A 48 2.93 -4.34 -4.07
N ALA A 49 2.93 -4.06 -2.78
CA ALA A 49 3.14 -2.72 -2.24
C ALA A 49 4.48 -2.63 -1.51
N VAL A 50 5.10 -1.47 -1.58
CA VAL A 50 6.32 -1.14 -0.82
C VAL A 50 6.07 0.13 -0.05
N LEU A 51 6.36 0.08 1.25
CA LEU A 51 6.39 1.23 2.14
C LEU A 51 7.84 1.70 2.29
N ASP A 52 8.07 2.97 2.02
CA ASP A 52 9.31 3.70 2.35
C ASP A 52 9.00 4.64 3.50
N ILE A 53 9.56 4.36 4.68
CA ILE A 53 9.26 5.09 5.90
C ILE A 53 10.51 5.32 6.74
N THR A 54 10.57 6.48 7.38
CA THR A 54 11.53 6.82 8.43
C THR A 54 10.75 7.24 9.67
N LEU A 55 11.13 6.78 10.83
CA LEU A 55 10.50 7.12 12.10
C LEU A 55 11.35 8.09 12.91
N ALA A 56 10.71 8.91 13.73
CA ALA A 56 11.42 9.83 14.62
C ALA A 56 12.22 9.07 15.70
N VAL A 57 11.68 7.93 16.15
CA VAL A 57 12.30 7.03 17.13
C VAL A 57 12.04 5.59 16.69
N ALA A 58 12.93 4.67 17.03
CA ALA A 58 12.73 3.25 16.75
C ALA A 58 11.43 2.74 17.37
N PRO A 59 10.61 1.96 16.65
CA PRO A 59 9.37 1.42 17.17
C PRO A 59 9.63 0.27 18.15
N ALA A 60 8.67 -0.03 19.00
CA ALA A 60 8.68 -1.23 19.80
C ALA A 60 8.41 -2.48 18.94
N ALA A 61 8.76 -3.64 19.45
CA ALA A 61 8.49 -4.92 18.77
C ALA A 61 6.99 -5.12 18.53
N GLY A 62 6.66 -5.70 17.38
CA GLY A 62 5.28 -6.01 17.00
C GLY A 62 4.48 -4.82 16.45
N LYS A 63 5.11 -3.68 16.26
CA LYS A 63 4.48 -2.50 15.66
C LYS A 63 4.48 -2.58 14.12
N ALA A 64 3.49 -1.92 13.52
CA ALA A 64 3.28 -1.97 12.08
C ALA A 64 2.66 -0.67 11.55
N VAL A 65 2.66 -0.55 10.23
CA VAL A 65 1.85 0.42 9.48
C VAL A 65 0.80 -0.38 8.72
N HIS A 66 -0.46 0.02 8.81
CA HIS A 66 -1.57 -0.69 8.18
C HIS A 66 -1.94 -0.04 6.86
N LEU A 67 -2.20 -0.86 5.85
CA LEU A 67 -2.62 -0.41 4.52
C LEU A 67 -4.11 -0.63 4.34
N TYR A 68 -4.79 0.43 3.91
CA TYR A 68 -6.22 0.43 3.60
C TYR A 68 -6.45 0.91 2.16
N ARG A 69 -7.59 0.53 1.63
CA ARG A 69 -8.08 0.97 0.33
C ARG A 69 -9.47 1.56 0.47
N ARG A 70 -9.79 2.60 -0.29
CA ARG A 70 -11.17 2.96 -0.58
C ARG A 70 -11.45 2.72 -2.06
N ASP A 71 -12.64 2.20 -2.34
CA ASP A 71 -13.11 2.06 -3.71
C ASP A 71 -13.63 3.40 -4.23
N MET A 72 -13.26 3.69 -5.46
CA MET A 72 -13.67 4.89 -6.18
C MET A 72 -14.77 4.52 -7.18
N ASN A 73 -15.66 5.47 -7.47
CA ASN A 73 -16.69 5.31 -8.50
C ASN A 73 -17.54 4.05 -8.32
N ILE A 74 -17.94 3.74 -7.10
CA ILE A 74 -18.67 2.50 -6.76
C ILE A 74 -20.03 2.37 -7.44
N ASP A 75 -20.61 3.50 -7.85
CA ASP A 75 -21.87 3.56 -8.59
C ASP A 75 -21.74 4.42 -9.86
N GLY A 76 -20.52 4.66 -10.33
CA GLY A 76 -20.20 5.54 -11.44
C GLY A 76 -19.97 7.01 -11.08
N VAL A 77 -20.28 7.42 -9.85
CA VAL A 77 -20.14 8.82 -9.38
C VAL A 77 -19.57 8.92 -7.98
N ASN A 78 -20.06 8.10 -7.05
CA ASN A 78 -19.69 8.21 -5.65
C ASN A 78 -18.45 7.36 -5.30
N HIS A 79 -17.80 7.77 -4.23
CA HIS A 79 -16.64 7.08 -3.67
C HIS A 79 -16.96 6.57 -2.27
N ALA A 80 -16.29 5.47 -1.89
CA ALA A 80 -16.31 5.03 -0.50
C ALA A 80 -15.69 6.11 0.41
N PRO A 81 -16.03 6.15 1.70
CA PRO A 81 -15.42 7.11 2.63
C PRO A 81 -13.90 6.96 2.68
N VAL A 82 -13.21 8.09 2.87
CA VAL A 82 -11.77 8.07 3.16
C VAL A 82 -11.54 7.33 4.48
N PRO A 83 -10.62 6.37 4.52
CA PRO A 83 -10.28 5.68 5.76
C PRO A 83 -9.85 6.66 6.86
N ASP A 84 -10.46 6.51 8.03
CA ASP A 84 -10.13 7.25 9.24
C ASP A 84 -10.44 6.38 10.48
N ALA A 85 -10.43 6.98 11.67
CA ALA A 85 -10.72 6.27 12.91
C ALA A 85 -12.10 5.60 12.92
N ASN A 86 -13.06 6.11 12.16
CA ASN A 86 -14.45 5.63 12.10
C ASN A 86 -14.73 4.73 10.87
N PHE A 87 -13.96 4.89 9.80
CA PHE A 87 -14.17 4.24 8.50
C PHE A 87 -12.90 3.52 8.05
N LYS A 88 -12.69 2.30 8.54
CA LYS A 88 -11.55 1.45 8.15
C LYS A 88 -11.99 0.32 7.23
N SER A 89 -12.78 0.63 6.20
CA SER A 89 -13.64 -0.34 5.51
C SER A 89 -12.90 -1.45 4.77
N ILE A 90 -11.74 -1.19 4.16
CA ILE A 90 -11.02 -2.22 3.40
C ILE A 90 -9.56 -2.26 3.84
N TYR A 91 -9.29 -3.12 4.79
CA TYR A 91 -7.96 -3.44 5.25
C TYR A 91 -7.28 -4.43 4.30
N LEU A 92 -6.08 -4.08 3.85
CA LEU A 92 -5.34 -4.89 2.88
C LEU A 92 -4.19 -5.68 3.50
N GLY A 93 -3.65 -5.21 4.60
CA GLY A 93 -2.53 -5.84 5.27
C GLY A 93 -1.70 -4.85 6.06
N SER A 94 -0.63 -5.35 6.66
CA SER A 94 0.27 -4.55 7.48
C SER A 94 1.71 -4.66 6.99
N PHE A 95 2.44 -3.56 7.10
CA PHE A 95 3.88 -3.52 6.94
C PHE A 95 4.51 -3.67 8.32
N PRO A 96 5.08 -4.85 8.67
CA PRO A 96 5.75 -5.03 9.95
C PRO A 96 7.04 -4.19 9.99
N LEU A 97 7.23 -3.43 11.05
CA LEU A 97 8.36 -2.51 11.18
C LEU A 97 9.56 -3.19 11.82
N ASP A 98 10.75 -2.87 11.31
CA ASP A 98 12.00 -3.19 11.97
C ASP A 98 12.25 -2.24 13.15
N LEU A 99 13.03 -2.70 14.12
CA LEU A 99 13.30 -1.96 15.37
C LEU A 99 14.36 -0.88 15.18
N VAL A 100 14.24 -0.09 14.11
CA VAL A 100 15.15 1.00 13.77
C VAL A 100 14.37 2.28 13.44
N ALA A 101 14.95 3.43 13.73
CA ALA A 101 14.38 4.72 13.34
C ALA A 101 14.75 5.10 11.90
N THR A 102 15.87 4.58 11.38
CA THR A 102 16.35 4.87 10.02
C THR A 102 15.37 4.41 8.95
N GLN A 103 15.53 4.92 7.75
CA GLN A 103 14.72 4.58 6.59
C GLN A 103 14.59 3.06 6.42
N GLN A 104 13.35 2.62 6.25
CA GLN A 104 12.97 1.22 6.04
C GLN A 104 12.19 1.08 4.75
N PHE A 105 12.46 -0.01 4.02
CA PHE A 105 11.67 -0.43 2.86
C PHE A 105 11.00 -1.76 3.20
N ILE A 106 9.68 -1.78 3.26
CA ILE A 106 8.93 -2.95 3.70
C ILE A 106 7.91 -3.31 2.61
N SER A 107 7.90 -4.58 2.23
CA SER A 107 7.00 -5.09 1.19
C SER A 107 5.76 -5.75 1.80
N LEU A 108 4.63 -5.57 1.11
CA LEU A 108 3.40 -6.31 1.32
C LEU A 108 2.97 -6.88 -0.03
N THR A 109 2.90 -8.21 -0.11
CA THR A 109 2.62 -8.90 -1.38
C THR A 109 1.16 -9.31 -1.49
N ASP A 110 0.69 -9.49 -2.74
CA ASP A 110 -0.63 -10.05 -3.06
C ASP A 110 -1.80 -9.25 -2.51
N ILE A 111 -1.72 -7.92 -2.57
CA ILE A 111 -2.88 -7.08 -2.22
C ILE A 111 -3.91 -7.13 -3.35
N PRO A 112 -5.21 -7.32 -3.03
CA PRO A 112 -6.25 -7.33 -4.05
C PRO A 112 -6.53 -5.93 -4.60
N LEU A 113 -6.73 -5.84 -5.91
CA LEU A 113 -7.04 -4.60 -6.62
C LEU A 113 -8.49 -4.58 -7.10
N THR A 114 -9.04 -3.37 -7.18
CA THR A 114 -10.29 -3.06 -7.88
C THR A 114 -10.02 -2.19 -9.11
N ILE A 115 -11.05 -1.77 -9.83
CA ILE A 115 -10.88 -0.96 -11.03
C ILE A 115 -10.30 0.40 -10.68
N ASP A 116 -10.96 1.14 -9.78
CA ASP A 116 -10.52 2.45 -9.32
C ASP A 116 -10.41 2.46 -7.80
N GLN A 117 -9.29 2.93 -7.27
CA GLN A 117 -9.03 2.91 -5.84
C GLN A 117 -8.01 3.96 -5.42
N GLU A 118 -8.08 4.35 -4.17
CA GLU A 118 -7.05 5.10 -3.47
C GLU A 118 -6.57 4.29 -2.27
N PHE A 119 -5.29 4.43 -1.95
CA PHE A 119 -4.65 3.77 -0.81
C PHE A 119 -4.40 4.76 0.31
N TYR A 120 -4.49 4.28 1.53
CA TYR A 120 -4.22 5.04 2.75
C TYR A 120 -3.45 4.18 3.74
N ILE A 121 -2.61 4.81 4.54
CA ILE A 121 -1.89 4.13 5.62
C ILE A 121 -2.28 4.72 6.96
N GLU A 122 -2.40 3.84 7.95
CA GLU A 122 -2.50 4.22 9.37
C GLU A 122 -1.17 3.90 10.05
N ASN A 123 -0.58 4.89 10.66
CA ASN A 123 0.64 4.72 11.42
C ASN A 123 0.33 4.15 12.82
N ASP A 124 0.61 2.88 13.02
CA ASP A 124 0.51 2.20 14.33
C ASP A 124 1.90 1.78 14.86
N SER A 125 2.89 2.61 14.56
CA SER A 125 4.27 2.35 14.98
C SER A 125 4.54 2.69 16.45
N GLY A 126 3.66 3.44 17.10
CA GLY A 126 3.90 4.03 18.41
C GLY A 126 4.71 5.33 18.35
N GLN A 127 5.15 5.74 17.16
CA GLN A 127 6.01 6.90 16.92
C GLN A 127 5.48 7.74 15.77
N SER A 128 5.87 9.00 15.69
CA SER A 128 5.64 9.82 14.50
C SER A 128 6.63 9.44 13.39
N THR A 129 6.18 9.58 12.14
CA THR A 129 7.10 9.49 10.99
C THR A 129 7.98 10.73 10.93
N SER A 130 9.13 10.58 10.28
CA SER A 130 10.09 11.66 10.00
C SER A 130 10.42 11.66 8.51
N GLY A 131 10.48 12.84 7.91
CA GLY A 131 10.68 12.96 6.48
C GLY A 131 9.47 12.52 5.66
N THR A 132 9.68 12.21 4.38
CA THR A 132 8.61 11.83 3.46
C THR A 132 8.32 10.33 3.57
N THR A 133 7.04 9.99 3.77
CA THR A 133 6.56 8.62 3.71
C THR A 133 5.97 8.34 2.34
N VAL A 134 6.39 7.26 1.70
CA VAL A 134 5.96 6.90 0.34
C VAL A 134 5.45 5.46 0.32
N VAL A 135 4.34 5.25 -0.38
CA VAL A 135 3.87 3.91 -0.73
C VAL A 135 3.81 3.81 -2.25
N LYS A 136 4.40 2.74 -2.78
CA LYS A 136 4.36 2.40 -4.20
C LYS A 136 3.68 1.06 -4.36
N VAL A 137 2.90 0.92 -5.43
CA VAL A 137 2.27 -0.35 -5.81
C VAL A 137 2.74 -0.77 -7.19
N LYS A 138 2.96 -2.06 -7.36
CA LYS A 138 3.32 -2.68 -8.62
C LYS A 138 2.26 -3.73 -8.95
N PRO A 139 1.38 -3.46 -9.92
CA PRO A 139 0.35 -4.42 -10.32
C PRO A 139 0.97 -5.67 -10.89
N LYS A 140 0.33 -6.79 -10.66
CA LYS A 140 0.78 -8.07 -11.21
C LYS A 140 -0.38 -8.97 -11.61
N SER A 141 -0.12 -9.84 -12.55
CA SER A 141 -1.00 -10.91 -12.98
C SER A 141 -0.30 -12.25 -12.83
N TYR A 142 -1.07 -13.28 -12.62
CA TYR A 142 -0.58 -14.65 -12.61
C TYR A 142 -0.73 -15.26 -14.00
N ASN A 143 0.33 -15.88 -14.50
CA ASN A 143 0.31 -16.60 -15.76
C ASN A 143 0.28 -18.12 -15.51
N PRO A 144 -0.90 -18.77 -15.54
CA PRO A 144 -0.99 -20.20 -15.24
C PRO A 144 -0.38 -21.10 -16.31
N LYS A 145 -0.01 -20.52 -17.46
CA LYS A 145 0.62 -21.28 -18.57
C LYS A 145 2.13 -21.08 -18.64
N ALA A 146 2.67 -20.39 -17.66
CA ALA A 146 4.12 -20.22 -17.59
C ALA A 146 4.83 -21.48 -17.13
#